data_bc4bcf5078aaac374d2ddab0640ffff0
#
_entry.id   bc4bcf5078aaac374d2ddab0640ffff0
#
_cell.length_a   1.000
_cell.length_b   1.000
_cell.length_c   1.000
_cell.angle_alpha   90.00
_cell.angle_beta   90.00
_cell.angle_gamma   90.00
#
_symmetry.space_group_name_H-M   'P 1'
#
loop_
_entity.id
_entity.type
_entity.pdbx_description
1 polymer ?
#
loop_
_entity_poly.entity_id
_entity_poly.type
_entity_poly.pdbx_seq_one_letter_code
_entity_poly.pdbx_strand_id
1 'polypeptide(L)'
;MLTFSTVGCNKAVDNNLAYKAAINDHFKAYPACLWHDPKKFPVQAATSDDAKTEGYDALTQEGLLTRTTAEKKIIIISKQVNNYDLSDKGRSAWTPDTSQPGYGNFCYGNREVTSIDSSTPGTNGNGAKTAAIAYHYKIANVASWANSASIKTAYPNLADALASNPSDTATLVQTGDRWEYTK
;
A
#
# COMPACT_ATOMS: atom_id res chain seq x y z
N MET A 1 -12.64 -22.93 52.18
CA MET A 1 -11.39 -22.76 51.44
C MET A 1 -11.76 -22.58 49.97
N LEU A 2 -11.86 -21.36 49.51
CA LEU A 2 -12.19 -21.05 48.10
C LEU A 2 -10.87 -20.75 47.37
N THR A 3 -10.52 -21.58 46.41
CA THR A 3 -9.42 -21.32 45.47
C THR A 3 -9.98 -20.61 44.26
N PHE A 4 -9.71 -19.32 44.12
CA PHE A 4 -9.96 -18.56 42.90
C PHE A 4 -8.85 -18.85 41.89
N SER A 5 -9.21 -19.51 40.78
CA SER A 5 -8.34 -19.67 39.60
C SER A 5 -8.55 -18.53 38.66
N THR A 6 -7.70 -17.49 38.73
CA THR A 6 -7.65 -16.37 37.76
C THR A 6 -6.48 -16.56 36.81
N VAL A 7 -6.60 -17.45 35.83
CA VAL A 7 -5.57 -17.65 34.80
C VAL A 7 -6.20 -17.78 33.41
N GLY A 8 -6.98 -16.79 32.98
CA GLY A 8 -7.62 -16.83 31.64
C GLY A 8 -7.42 -15.59 30.75
N CYS A 9 -7.23 -14.41 31.35
CA CYS A 9 -7.27 -13.14 30.57
C CYS A 9 -5.94 -12.72 29.93
N ASN A 10 -4.78 -13.08 30.46
CA ASN A 10 -3.49 -12.57 29.97
C ASN A 10 -3.07 -13.16 28.62
N LYS A 11 -3.32 -14.46 28.36
CA LYS A 11 -2.89 -15.10 27.11
C LYS A 11 -3.58 -14.58 25.86
N ALA A 12 -4.85 -14.20 25.92
CA ALA A 12 -5.60 -13.68 24.78
C ALA A 12 -5.12 -12.26 24.39
N VAL A 13 -4.82 -11.44 25.39
CA VAL A 13 -4.29 -10.08 25.18
C VAL A 13 -2.88 -10.14 24.61
N ASP A 14 -2.02 -10.99 25.12
CA ASP A 14 -0.65 -11.19 24.62
C ASP A 14 -0.65 -11.68 23.15
N ASN A 15 -1.56 -12.60 22.79
CA ASN A 15 -1.67 -13.07 21.42
C ASN A 15 -2.12 -11.97 20.46
N ASN A 16 -3.10 -11.15 20.82
CA ASN A 16 -3.58 -10.05 19.96
C ASN A 16 -2.49 -9.02 19.70
N LEU A 17 -1.65 -8.71 20.68
CA LEU A 17 -0.49 -7.83 20.48
C LEU A 17 0.53 -8.46 19.54
N ALA A 18 0.82 -9.75 19.69
CA ALA A 18 1.73 -10.47 18.80
C ALA A 18 1.21 -10.58 17.36
N TYR A 19 -0.10 -10.83 17.18
CA TYR A 19 -0.73 -10.85 15.86
C TYR A 19 -0.67 -9.48 15.19
N LYS A 20 -1.05 -8.42 15.93
CA LYS A 20 -0.96 -7.04 15.45
C LYS A 20 0.48 -6.68 15.03
N ALA A 21 1.48 -7.05 15.80
CA ALA A 21 2.88 -6.82 15.49
C ALA A 21 3.29 -7.54 14.21
N ALA A 22 2.96 -8.82 14.04
CA ALA A 22 3.29 -9.61 12.87
C ALA A 22 2.66 -9.04 11.59
N ILE A 23 1.38 -8.63 11.64
CA ILE A 23 0.67 -8.03 10.51
C ILE A 23 1.30 -6.67 10.15
N ASN A 24 1.55 -5.81 11.15
CA ASN A 24 2.16 -4.51 10.93
C ASN A 24 3.58 -4.61 10.36
N ASP A 25 4.39 -5.57 10.84
CA ASP A 25 5.75 -5.78 10.33
C ASP A 25 5.74 -6.24 8.86
N HIS A 26 4.78 -7.08 8.48
CA HIS A 26 4.56 -7.42 7.07
C HIS A 26 4.27 -6.17 6.23
N PHE A 27 3.32 -5.33 6.63
CA PHE A 27 2.93 -4.15 5.85
C PHE A 27 3.92 -2.98 5.92
N LYS A 28 4.92 -3.01 6.80
CA LYS A 28 6.09 -2.11 6.70
C LYS A 28 6.95 -2.44 5.49
N ALA A 29 7.10 -3.72 5.17
CA ALA A 29 7.84 -4.18 3.99
C ALA A 29 7.03 -4.02 2.69
N TYR A 30 5.70 -3.93 2.77
CA TYR A 30 4.77 -3.82 1.64
C TYR A 30 3.86 -2.60 1.79
N PRO A 31 4.37 -1.39 1.55
CA PRO A 31 3.61 -0.16 1.71
C PRO A 31 2.46 -0.05 0.70
N ALA A 32 1.48 0.77 1.02
CA ALA A 32 0.39 1.11 0.12
C ALA A 32 0.87 2.10 -0.94
N CYS A 33 0.72 1.74 -2.23
CA CYS A 33 1.24 2.50 -3.36
C CYS A 33 0.14 2.78 -4.39
N LEU A 34 0.38 3.75 -5.29
CA LEU A 34 -0.61 4.20 -6.27
C LEU A 34 -0.98 3.14 -7.29
N TRP A 35 0.00 2.38 -7.77
CA TRP A 35 -0.22 1.41 -8.84
C TRP A 35 0.02 -0.01 -8.35
N HIS A 36 -0.82 -0.93 -8.83
CA HIS A 36 -0.58 -2.37 -8.62
C HIS A 36 0.73 -2.80 -9.29
N ASP A 37 0.92 -2.40 -10.56
CA ASP A 37 2.13 -2.71 -11.29
C ASP A 37 3.07 -1.51 -11.27
N PRO A 38 4.34 -1.69 -10.89
CA PRO A 38 5.35 -0.64 -10.90
C PRO A 38 5.45 0.06 -12.25
N LYS A 39 5.77 1.35 -12.26
CA LYS A 39 5.91 2.16 -13.48
C LYS A 39 7.38 2.48 -13.72
N LYS A 40 7.70 2.74 -14.98
CA LYS A 40 9.02 3.23 -15.38
C LYS A 40 8.85 4.58 -16.07
N PHE A 41 9.54 5.59 -15.58
CA PHE A 41 9.58 6.91 -16.21
C PHE A 41 10.83 7.05 -17.08
N PRO A 42 10.79 7.89 -18.15
CA PRO A 42 9.65 8.70 -18.58
C PRO A 42 8.52 7.89 -19.24
N VAL A 43 7.27 8.38 -19.11
CA VAL A 43 6.10 7.86 -19.78
C VAL A 43 5.52 8.90 -20.74
N GLN A 44 4.85 8.42 -21.79
CA GLN A 44 4.21 9.26 -22.81
C GLN A 44 2.73 8.92 -22.91
N ALA A 45 1.87 9.92 -22.92
CA ALA A 45 0.44 9.79 -23.15
C ALA A 45 -0.05 10.82 -24.19
N ALA A 46 -1.01 10.43 -25.03
CA ALA A 46 -1.66 11.37 -25.93
C ALA A 46 -2.42 12.44 -25.11
N THR A 47 -2.36 13.70 -25.53
CA THR A 47 -3.06 14.79 -24.82
C THR A 47 -4.58 14.62 -24.79
N SER A 48 -5.13 13.83 -25.71
CA SER A 48 -6.56 13.48 -25.79
C SER A 48 -6.95 12.24 -25.00
N ASP A 49 -6.03 11.62 -24.26
CA ASP A 49 -6.28 10.41 -23.48
C ASP A 49 -6.40 10.80 -21.99
N ASP A 50 -7.55 11.38 -21.63
CA ASP A 50 -7.79 11.88 -20.27
C ASP A 50 -7.62 10.78 -19.21
N ALA A 51 -8.04 9.55 -19.51
CA ALA A 51 -7.91 8.43 -18.59
C ALA A 51 -6.44 8.11 -18.23
N LYS A 52 -5.49 8.40 -19.13
CA LYS A 52 -4.06 8.22 -18.86
C LYS A 52 -3.40 9.47 -18.31
N THR A 53 -3.88 10.66 -18.72
CA THR A 53 -3.23 11.93 -18.33
C THR A 53 -3.66 12.43 -16.96
N GLU A 54 -4.92 12.22 -16.54
CA GLU A 54 -5.48 12.73 -15.29
C GLU A 54 -4.60 12.40 -14.07
N GLY A 55 -4.22 11.15 -13.92
CA GLY A 55 -3.37 10.73 -12.80
C GLY A 55 -1.98 11.36 -12.85
N TYR A 56 -1.34 11.40 -14.02
CA TYR A 56 -0.02 12.02 -14.18
C TYR A 56 -0.06 13.53 -14.02
N ASP A 57 -1.14 14.17 -14.45
CA ASP A 57 -1.35 15.61 -14.28
C ASP A 57 -1.54 15.98 -12.81
N ALA A 58 -2.29 15.19 -12.05
CA ALA A 58 -2.40 15.35 -10.60
C ALA A 58 -1.04 15.22 -9.90
N LEU A 59 -0.22 14.23 -10.28
CA LEU A 59 1.14 14.09 -9.76
C LEU A 59 2.05 15.24 -10.18
N THR A 60 1.83 15.83 -11.35
CA THR A 60 2.55 17.02 -11.80
C THR A 60 2.16 18.25 -10.99
N GLN A 61 0.88 18.44 -10.66
CA GLN A 61 0.40 19.51 -9.79
C GLN A 61 1.03 19.42 -8.39
N GLU A 62 1.22 18.21 -7.87
CA GLU A 62 1.92 17.98 -6.59
C GLU A 62 3.45 18.12 -6.71
N GLY A 63 3.95 18.38 -7.91
CA GLY A 63 5.38 18.53 -8.17
C GLY A 63 6.17 17.22 -8.11
N LEU A 64 5.50 16.06 -8.16
CA LEU A 64 6.16 14.74 -8.21
C LEU A 64 6.63 14.40 -9.62
N LEU A 65 5.92 14.87 -10.63
CA LEU A 65 6.30 14.72 -12.04
C LEU A 65 6.56 16.08 -12.67
N THR A 66 7.34 16.08 -13.72
CA THR A 66 7.43 17.16 -14.72
C THR A 66 6.65 16.73 -15.95
N ARG A 67 6.06 17.70 -16.68
CA ARG A 67 5.35 17.47 -17.92
C ARG A 67 5.90 18.38 -19.01
N THR A 68 6.17 17.82 -20.19
CA THR A 68 6.45 18.57 -21.42
C THR A 68 5.54 18.07 -22.53
N THR A 69 5.02 18.97 -23.34
CA THR A 69 4.18 18.62 -24.50
C THR A 69 5.03 18.64 -25.76
N ALA A 70 4.89 17.63 -26.59
CA ALA A 70 5.60 17.50 -27.85
C ALA A 70 4.65 17.02 -28.96
N GLU A 71 5.00 17.31 -30.20
CA GLU A 71 4.32 16.79 -31.38
C GLU A 71 5.00 15.48 -31.83
N LYS A 72 4.23 14.41 -31.89
CA LYS A 72 4.68 13.11 -32.42
C LYS A 72 4.12 12.90 -33.81
N LYS A 73 5.00 12.86 -34.79
CA LYS A 73 4.63 12.50 -36.17
C LYS A 73 4.58 10.98 -36.34
N ILE A 74 3.44 10.50 -36.84
CA ILE A 74 3.24 9.08 -37.19
C ILE A 74 2.86 9.06 -38.68
N ILE A 75 3.85 8.79 -39.51
CA ILE A 75 3.74 8.84 -40.97
C ILE A 75 3.23 10.24 -41.44
N ILE A 76 1.93 10.38 -41.71
CA ILE A 76 1.29 11.62 -42.19
C ILE A 76 0.41 12.30 -41.14
N ILE A 77 0.30 11.75 -39.94
CA ILE A 77 -0.55 12.26 -38.86
C ILE A 77 0.33 12.78 -37.75
N SER A 78 0.09 14.02 -37.30
CA SER A 78 0.69 14.58 -36.09
C SER A 78 -0.26 14.42 -34.90
N LYS A 79 0.25 13.97 -33.80
CA LYS A 79 -0.46 13.91 -32.52
C LYS A 79 0.33 14.65 -31.43
N GLN A 80 -0.38 15.42 -30.63
CA GLN A 80 0.23 15.99 -29.41
C GLN A 80 0.29 14.93 -28.31
N VAL A 81 1.42 14.88 -27.65
CA VAL A 81 1.69 13.95 -26.55
C VAL A 81 2.31 14.69 -25.38
N ASN A 82 1.90 14.32 -24.19
CA ASN A 82 2.56 14.71 -22.95
C ASN A 82 3.63 13.67 -22.59
N ASN A 83 4.82 14.16 -22.25
CA ASN A 83 5.90 13.36 -21.70
C ASN A 83 5.99 13.69 -20.20
N TYR A 84 5.89 12.69 -19.36
CA TYR A 84 5.98 12.82 -17.92
C TYR A 84 7.27 12.16 -17.45
N ASP A 85 8.02 12.84 -16.57
CA ASP A 85 9.21 12.30 -15.95
C ASP A 85 9.24 12.67 -14.47
N LEU A 86 10.04 11.95 -13.70
CA LEU A 86 10.21 12.22 -12.28
C LEU A 86 10.87 13.59 -12.09
N SER A 87 10.27 14.45 -11.29
CA SER A 87 10.92 15.66 -10.76
C SER A 87 11.96 15.30 -9.69
N ASP A 88 12.69 16.28 -9.16
CA ASP A 88 13.59 16.06 -8.02
C ASP A 88 12.80 15.65 -6.76
N LYS A 89 11.65 16.29 -6.52
CA LYS A 89 10.72 15.89 -5.44
C LYS A 89 10.17 14.49 -5.70
N GLY A 90 9.82 14.17 -6.96
CA GLY A 90 9.36 12.86 -7.33
C GLY A 90 10.40 11.78 -7.12
N ARG A 91 11.65 12.00 -7.51
CA ARG A 91 12.76 11.07 -7.24
C ARG A 91 12.95 10.79 -5.76
N SER A 92 12.79 11.80 -4.91
CA SER A 92 12.88 11.64 -3.45
C SER A 92 11.72 10.87 -2.84
N ALA A 93 10.54 10.88 -3.47
CA ALA A 93 9.33 10.16 -3.04
C ALA A 93 9.16 8.80 -3.75
N TRP A 94 10.03 8.49 -4.72
CA TRP A 94 9.96 7.28 -5.51
C TRP A 94 10.46 6.07 -4.74
N THR A 95 9.67 5.02 -4.68
CA THR A 95 10.05 3.73 -4.13
C THR A 95 10.46 2.80 -5.28
N PRO A 96 11.76 2.51 -5.45
CA PRO A 96 12.23 1.61 -6.51
C PRO A 96 11.71 0.19 -6.31
N ASP A 97 11.39 -0.49 -7.41
CA ASP A 97 11.15 -1.93 -7.40
C ASP A 97 12.47 -2.68 -7.40
N THR A 98 12.67 -3.51 -6.38
CA THR A 98 13.92 -4.28 -6.24
C THR A 98 14.04 -5.42 -7.23
N SER A 99 12.92 -5.87 -7.80
CA SER A 99 12.88 -6.97 -8.77
C SER A 99 12.98 -6.49 -10.23
N GLN A 100 12.65 -5.21 -10.49
CA GLN A 100 12.61 -4.63 -11.84
C GLN A 100 13.40 -3.31 -11.90
N PRO A 101 14.69 -3.35 -12.27
CA PRO A 101 15.52 -2.15 -12.33
C PRO A 101 14.92 -1.03 -13.20
N GLY A 102 14.84 0.17 -12.63
CA GLY A 102 14.26 1.36 -13.26
C GLY A 102 12.75 1.49 -13.15
N TYR A 103 12.06 0.48 -12.60
CA TYR A 103 10.66 0.56 -12.22
C TYR A 103 10.51 0.97 -10.75
N GLY A 104 9.31 1.40 -10.37
CA GLY A 104 8.98 1.76 -8.99
C GLY A 104 7.57 2.30 -8.87
N ASN A 105 7.28 2.91 -7.73
CA ASN A 105 5.95 3.38 -7.38
C ASN A 105 6.00 4.61 -6.49
N PHE A 106 4.92 5.38 -6.42
CA PHE A 106 4.68 6.36 -5.37
C PHE A 106 3.87 5.69 -4.26
N CYS A 107 4.53 5.40 -3.16
CA CYS A 107 3.89 4.79 -2.01
C CYS A 107 3.44 5.86 -1.03
N TYR A 108 2.17 5.78 -0.62
CA TYR A 108 1.52 6.86 0.12
C TYR A 108 1.35 6.61 1.61
N GLY A 109 1.69 5.40 2.10
CA GLY A 109 1.64 5.08 3.53
C GLY A 109 1.73 3.59 3.81
N ASN A 110 1.53 3.21 5.06
CA ASN A 110 1.57 1.82 5.51
C ASN A 110 0.23 1.43 6.13
N ARG A 111 -0.22 0.18 5.90
CA ARG A 111 -1.33 -0.37 6.68
C ARG A 111 -0.89 -0.54 8.13
N GLU A 112 -1.71 -0.08 9.05
CA GLU A 112 -1.55 -0.24 10.49
C GLU A 112 -2.82 -0.82 11.08
N VAL A 113 -2.72 -1.98 11.72
CA VAL A 113 -3.85 -2.66 12.38
C VAL A 113 -4.37 -1.77 13.50
N THR A 114 -5.66 -1.46 13.47
CA THR A 114 -6.35 -0.70 14.52
C THR A 114 -6.94 -1.63 15.57
N SER A 115 -7.62 -2.69 15.15
CA SER A 115 -8.22 -3.72 16.04
C SER A 115 -8.08 -5.11 15.46
N ILE A 116 -8.02 -6.10 16.35
CA ILE A 116 -8.23 -7.50 16.03
C ILE A 116 -9.68 -7.83 16.41
N ASP A 117 -10.46 -8.28 15.44
CA ASP A 117 -11.87 -8.60 15.62
C ASP A 117 -12.07 -10.05 16.09
N SER A 118 -11.33 -10.95 15.47
CA SER A 118 -11.32 -12.36 15.85
C SER A 118 -10.02 -13.06 15.50
N SER A 119 -9.74 -14.15 16.20
CA SER A 119 -8.63 -15.04 15.89
C SER A 119 -9.10 -16.50 15.99
N THR A 120 -8.82 -17.28 14.95
CA THR A 120 -9.15 -18.71 14.90
C THR A 120 -7.85 -19.51 14.84
N PRO A 121 -7.48 -20.23 15.91
CA PRO A 121 -6.31 -21.10 15.92
C PRO A 121 -6.46 -22.26 14.94
N GLY A 122 -5.35 -22.69 14.35
CA GLY A 122 -5.29 -23.83 13.45
C GLY A 122 -3.92 -24.50 13.48
N THR A 123 -3.74 -25.44 12.57
CA THR A 123 -2.45 -26.13 12.33
C THR A 123 -2.31 -26.35 10.83
N ASN A 124 -1.15 -26.06 10.28
CA ASN A 124 -0.90 -26.32 8.86
C ASN A 124 -0.50 -27.80 8.61
N GLY A 125 -0.39 -28.18 7.35
CA GLY A 125 -0.04 -29.54 6.94
C GLY A 125 1.31 -30.06 7.47
N ASN A 126 2.18 -29.18 7.95
CA ASN A 126 3.50 -29.52 8.54
C ASN A 126 3.46 -29.53 10.08
N GLY A 127 2.29 -29.40 10.69
CA GLY A 127 2.13 -29.41 12.15
C GLY A 127 2.47 -28.08 12.84
N ALA A 128 2.80 -27.02 12.12
CA ALA A 128 3.04 -25.71 12.69
C ALA A 128 1.71 -25.04 13.08
N LYS A 129 1.70 -24.37 14.25
CA LYS A 129 0.53 -23.59 14.69
C LYS A 129 0.26 -22.44 13.76
N THR A 130 -1.00 -22.24 13.39
CA THR A 130 -1.47 -21.12 12.60
C THR A 130 -2.56 -20.36 13.32
N ALA A 131 -2.84 -19.12 12.86
CA ALA A 131 -3.99 -18.36 13.30
C ALA A 131 -4.56 -17.59 12.11
N ALA A 132 -5.86 -17.74 11.86
CA ALA A 132 -6.60 -16.90 10.94
C ALA A 132 -7.14 -15.69 11.72
N ILE A 133 -6.76 -14.48 11.30
CA ILE A 133 -7.03 -13.23 12.01
C ILE A 133 -7.93 -12.37 11.15
N ALA A 134 -9.09 -11.95 11.68
CA ALA A 134 -9.88 -10.86 11.11
C ALA A 134 -9.52 -9.56 11.85
N TYR A 135 -9.26 -8.49 11.11
CA TYR A 135 -8.78 -7.24 11.69
C TYR A 135 -9.26 -6.02 10.89
N HIS A 136 -9.29 -4.86 11.56
CA HIS A 136 -9.42 -3.57 10.90
C HIS A 136 -8.06 -2.87 10.83
N TYR A 137 -7.89 -2.03 9.79
CA TYR A 137 -6.68 -1.25 9.61
C TYR A 137 -6.96 0.16 9.10
N LYS A 138 -5.99 1.04 9.24
CA LYS A 138 -5.94 2.36 8.61
C LYS A 138 -4.64 2.50 7.83
N ILE A 139 -4.57 3.51 6.98
CA ILE A 139 -3.29 3.94 6.39
C ILE A 139 -2.63 4.92 7.35
N ALA A 140 -1.45 4.58 7.83
CA ALA A 140 -0.61 5.42 8.69
C ALA A 140 0.57 6.00 7.90
N ASN A 141 1.23 7.02 8.48
CA ASN A 141 2.39 7.70 7.88
C ASN A 141 2.10 8.21 6.46
N VAL A 142 0.92 8.77 6.27
CA VAL A 142 0.44 9.22 4.96
C VAL A 142 1.35 10.32 4.42
N ALA A 143 1.88 10.12 3.22
CA ALA A 143 2.67 11.11 2.51
C ALA A 143 1.84 12.39 2.25
N SER A 144 2.42 13.56 2.46
CA SER A 144 1.70 14.84 2.37
C SER A 144 1.00 15.04 1.02
N TRP A 145 1.65 14.66 -0.07
CA TRP A 145 1.11 14.76 -1.42
C TRP A 145 -0.17 13.93 -1.63
N ALA A 146 -0.32 12.81 -0.92
CA ALA A 146 -1.48 11.93 -1.04
C ALA A 146 -2.77 12.53 -0.45
N ASN A 147 -2.65 13.60 0.35
CA ASN A 147 -3.80 14.27 0.97
C ASN A 147 -4.41 15.37 0.10
N SER A 148 -3.80 15.72 -1.04
CA SER A 148 -4.32 16.77 -1.90
C SER A 148 -5.63 16.38 -2.59
N ALA A 149 -6.45 17.37 -2.92
CA ALA A 149 -7.72 17.15 -3.59
C ALA A 149 -7.51 16.60 -5.01
N SER A 150 -6.51 17.08 -5.74
CA SER A 150 -6.17 16.62 -7.09
C SER A 150 -5.82 15.13 -7.12
N ILE A 151 -4.98 14.69 -6.18
CA ILE A 151 -4.62 13.28 -6.05
C ILE A 151 -5.82 12.41 -5.68
N LYS A 152 -6.64 12.84 -4.71
CA LYS A 152 -7.83 12.07 -4.31
C LYS A 152 -8.87 11.94 -5.42
N THR A 153 -8.99 12.97 -6.27
CA THR A 153 -9.87 12.91 -7.44
C THR A 153 -9.33 11.95 -8.50
N ALA A 154 -8.04 12.06 -8.84
CA ALA A 154 -7.41 11.25 -9.87
C ALA A 154 -7.16 9.79 -9.45
N TYR A 155 -7.11 9.52 -8.15
CA TYR A 155 -6.87 8.19 -7.58
C TYR A 155 -7.95 7.83 -6.53
N PRO A 156 -9.18 7.50 -6.94
CA PRO A 156 -10.28 7.24 -6.01
C PRO A 156 -9.99 6.08 -5.05
N ASN A 157 -9.30 5.03 -5.48
CA ASN A 157 -8.92 3.93 -4.59
C ASN A 157 -8.00 4.38 -3.43
N LEU A 158 -7.12 5.35 -3.68
CA LEU A 158 -6.32 5.97 -2.62
C LEU A 158 -7.21 6.77 -1.69
N ALA A 159 -8.13 7.57 -2.24
CA ALA A 159 -9.05 8.38 -1.44
C ALA A 159 -9.88 7.50 -0.50
N ASP A 160 -10.43 6.40 -1.03
CA ASP A 160 -11.19 5.41 -0.25
C ASP A 160 -10.34 4.76 0.83
N ALA A 161 -9.10 4.36 0.50
CA ALA A 161 -8.16 3.77 1.45
C ALA A 161 -7.81 4.72 2.61
N LEU A 162 -7.72 6.02 2.34
CA LEU A 162 -7.45 7.04 3.36
C LEU A 162 -8.66 7.42 4.22
N ALA A 163 -9.87 7.32 3.66
CA ALA A 163 -11.12 7.71 4.33
C ALA A 163 -11.73 6.61 5.20
N SER A 164 -11.38 5.35 4.97
CA SER A 164 -11.99 4.18 5.57
C SER A 164 -11.14 3.55 6.67
N ASN A 165 -11.78 2.70 7.49
CA ASN A 165 -11.13 1.77 8.40
C ASN A 165 -11.57 0.34 8.01
N PRO A 166 -11.12 -0.16 6.84
CA PRO A 166 -11.60 -1.40 6.28
C PRO A 166 -11.14 -2.60 7.11
N SER A 167 -11.90 -3.71 6.96
CA SER A 167 -11.52 -5.01 7.49
C SER A 167 -10.75 -5.81 6.46
N ASP A 168 -9.87 -6.68 6.94
CA ASP A 168 -9.15 -7.65 6.13
C ASP A 168 -8.86 -8.90 6.97
N THR A 169 -8.33 -9.93 6.34
CA THR A 169 -7.95 -11.17 7.01
C THR A 169 -6.50 -11.51 6.75
N ALA A 170 -5.85 -12.09 7.75
CA ALA A 170 -4.47 -12.56 7.65
C ALA A 170 -4.37 -13.99 8.16
N THR A 171 -3.52 -14.80 7.54
CA THR A 171 -3.07 -16.06 8.11
C THR A 171 -1.68 -15.86 8.67
N LEU A 172 -1.50 -16.19 9.94
CA LEU A 172 -0.21 -16.16 10.60
C LEU A 172 0.25 -17.58 10.89
N VAL A 173 1.56 -17.83 10.85
CA VAL A 173 2.19 -19.06 11.26
C VAL A 173 3.14 -18.78 12.42
N GLN A 174 3.16 -19.66 13.40
CA GLN A 174 4.09 -19.54 14.52
C GLN A 174 5.43 -20.21 14.17
N THR A 175 6.49 -19.41 14.18
CA THR A 175 7.89 -19.85 13.98
C THR A 175 8.66 -19.57 15.28
N GLY A 176 8.95 -20.60 16.05
CA GLY A 176 9.48 -20.43 17.41
C GLY A 176 8.50 -19.66 18.29
N ASP A 177 8.94 -18.54 18.86
CA ASP A 177 8.13 -17.67 19.72
C ASP A 177 7.47 -16.50 18.98
N ARG A 178 7.59 -16.43 17.65
CA ARG A 178 7.08 -15.32 16.82
C ARG A 178 5.98 -15.79 15.89
N TRP A 179 5.08 -14.85 15.59
CA TRP A 179 4.09 -15.01 14.52
C TRP A 179 4.59 -14.32 13.27
N GLU A 180 4.44 -14.97 12.14
CA GLU A 180 4.84 -14.47 10.83
C GLU A 180 3.64 -14.48 9.89
N TYR A 181 3.52 -13.44 9.04
CA TYR A 181 2.47 -13.34 8.04
C TYR A 181 2.74 -14.33 6.91
N THR A 182 1.73 -15.12 6.56
CA THR A 182 1.76 -15.98 5.38
C THR A 182 0.68 -15.54 4.38
N LYS A 183 1.05 -15.56 3.12
CA LYS A 183 0.06 -15.34 2.04
C LYS A 183 -0.88 -16.51 1.91
#